data_09ed2b8895c6301041bc00434e582f84
#
_entry.id   09ed2b8895c6301041bc00434e582f84
#
_cell.length_a   1.000
_cell.length_b   1.000
_cell.length_c   1.000
_cell.angle_alpha   90.00
_cell.angle_beta   90.00
_cell.angle_gamma   90.00
#
_symmetry.space_group_name_H-M   'P 1'
#
loop_
_entity.id
_entity.type
_entity.pdbx_description
1 polymer ?
#
loop_
_entity_poly.entity_id
_entity_poly.type
_entity_poly.pdbx_seq_one_letter_code
_entity_poly.pdbx_strand_id
1 'polypeptide(L)'
;YYLVVATGAVPFMPAFENDDLPGVYTAAVVQKMMNNELTLLGKNVLTVGAGNIGYLTSYQLMQAGAHVKAIIEGMPKEGGFPVQANRVRRLAIPIMTSHVLLKAIPNADHTGITGAVIAECENFKSIPGTERILNGIDVINICTGLIPDNQLLMKGKAVFGDHCYAAGDAVRIGEGTSAVLRGKQTAIEILMDLGARVSYDDYLVVSKEYI
;
A
#
# COMPACT_ATOMS: atom_id res chain seq x y z
N TYR A 1 28.82 19.52 0.57
CA TYR A 1 28.27 18.17 0.73
C TYR A 1 26.79 18.22 0.35
N TYR A 2 26.29 17.15 -0.31
CA TYR A 2 24.91 16.95 -0.70
C TYR A 2 24.37 15.71 -0.02
N LEU A 3 23.11 15.76 0.40
CA LEU A 3 22.37 14.60 0.92
C LEU A 3 21.22 14.26 -0.04
N VAL A 4 21.14 13.01 -0.47
CA VAL A 4 20.00 12.50 -1.24
C VAL A 4 19.27 11.46 -0.40
N VAL A 5 17.99 11.70 -0.11
CA VAL A 5 17.13 10.79 0.62
C VAL A 5 16.27 10.01 -0.36
N ALA A 6 16.40 8.69 -0.38
CA ALA A 6 15.67 7.78 -1.26
C ALA A 6 15.15 6.57 -0.45
N THR A 7 14.57 6.83 0.71
CA THR A 7 14.09 5.85 1.69
C THR A 7 12.84 5.09 1.26
N GLY A 8 12.16 5.58 0.19
CA GLY A 8 10.95 4.95 -0.31
C GLY A 8 9.72 5.28 0.54
N ALA A 9 8.90 4.29 0.79
CA ALA A 9 7.62 4.42 1.46
C ALA A 9 7.35 3.28 2.44
N VAL A 10 6.48 3.53 3.42
CA VAL A 10 5.98 2.54 4.36
C VAL A 10 4.49 2.27 4.11
N PRO A 11 3.98 1.07 4.39
CA PRO A 11 2.56 0.80 4.30
C PRO A 11 1.72 1.70 5.20
N PHE A 12 0.61 2.21 4.67
CA PHE A 12 -0.41 2.85 5.49
C PHE A 12 -1.23 1.80 6.22
N MET A 13 -1.29 1.89 7.54
CA MET A 13 -2.09 1.02 8.39
C MET A 13 -3.26 1.83 8.95
N PRO A 14 -4.52 1.57 8.51
CA PRO A 14 -5.68 2.21 9.10
C PRO A 14 -5.86 1.73 10.55
N ALA A 15 -6.29 2.62 11.43
CA ALA A 15 -6.62 2.26 12.81
C ALA A 15 -8.00 1.58 12.87
N PHE A 16 -8.06 0.41 13.49
CA PHE A 16 -9.27 -0.32 13.82
C PHE A 16 -9.05 -1.16 15.09
N GLU A 17 -10.11 -1.65 15.69
CA GLU A 17 -9.99 -2.41 16.93
C GLU A 17 -9.24 -3.74 16.70
N ASN A 18 -8.22 -4.01 17.53
CA ASN A 18 -7.35 -5.20 17.48
C ASN A 18 -6.46 -5.25 16.20
N ASP A 19 -5.99 -4.12 15.71
CA ASP A 19 -5.12 -4.02 14.53
C ASP A 19 -3.70 -4.56 14.78
N ASP A 20 -3.34 -4.81 16.03
CA ASP A 20 -2.05 -5.35 16.49
C ASP A 20 -2.03 -6.89 16.67
N LEU A 21 -3.16 -7.57 16.49
CA LEU A 21 -3.23 -9.01 16.66
C LEU A 21 -2.47 -9.78 15.56
N PRO A 22 -1.83 -10.91 15.91
CA PRO A 22 -1.36 -11.86 14.91
C PRO A 22 -2.51 -12.29 13.98
N GLY A 23 -2.24 -12.25 12.67
CA GLY A 23 -3.27 -12.42 11.63
C GLY A 23 -3.57 -11.13 10.89
N VAL A 24 -3.19 -9.97 11.44
CA VAL A 24 -3.29 -8.67 10.75
C VAL A 24 -1.94 -8.31 10.17
N TYR A 25 -1.84 -8.22 8.85
CA TYR A 25 -0.59 -7.98 8.15
C TYR A 25 -0.75 -7.00 7.00
N THR A 26 0.30 -6.21 6.73
CA THR A 26 0.36 -5.40 5.52
C THR A 26 0.66 -6.27 4.29
N ALA A 27 0.27 -5.79 3.11
CA ALA A 27 0.55 -6.47 1.85
C ALA A 27 2.04 -6.78 1.64
N ALA A 28 2.93 -5.90 2.11
CA ALA A 28 4.38 -6.11 2.02
C ALA A 28 4.84 -7.35 2.80
N VAL A 29 4.30 -7.56 4.01
CA VAL A 29 4.57 -8.75 4.82
C VAL A 29 3.99 -9.99 4.15
N VAL A 30 2.73 -9.93 3.72
CA VAL A 30 2.06 -11.06 3.04
C VAL A 30 2.82 -11.49 1.80
N GLN A 31 3.22 -10.55 0.95
CA GLN A 31 3.97 -10.85 -0.26
C GLN A 31 5.38 -11.40 0.03
N LYS A 32 6.09 -10.81 0.99
CA LYS A 32 7.42 -11.27 1.39
C LYS A 32 7.36 -12.72 1.89
N MET A 33 6.46 -13.02 2.80
CA MET A 33 6.31 -14.38 3.36
C MET A 33 5.93 -15.38 2.26
N MET A 34 4.99 -15.04 1.41
CA MET A 34 4.52 -15.92 0.34
C MET A 34 5.56 -16.12 -0.76
N ASN A 35 6.19 -15.03 -1.26
CA ASN A 35 7.04 -15.10 -2.44
C ASN A 35 8.51 -15.43 -2.13
N ASN A 36 9.02 -14.99 -0.97
CA ASN A 36 10.42 -15.19 -0.60
C ASN A 36 10.59 -16.36 0.38
N GLU A 37 9.70 -16.45 1.39
CA GLU A 37 9.80 -17.47 2.43
C GLU A 37 8.93 -18.70 2.13
N LEU A 38 8.20 -18.69 0.99
CA LEU A 38 7.30 -19.77 0.54
C LEU A 38 6.31 -20.21 1.63
N THR A 39 5.88 -19.28 2.45
CA THR A 39 5.04 -19.51 3.63
C THR A 39 3.74 -18.72 3.51
N LEU A 40 2.60 -19.42 3.64
CA LEU A 40 1.29 -18.79 3.82
C LEU A 40 1.08 -18.43 5.30
N LEU A 41 0.68 -17.19 5.55
CA LEU A 41 0.38 -16.70 6.90
C LEU A 41 -0.96 -17.21 7.45
N GLY A 42 -1.81 -17.73 6.58
CA GLY A 42 -3.09 -18.36 6.88
C GLY A 42 -3.80 -18.79 5.62
N LYS A 43 -5.03 -19.31 5.78
CA LYS A 43 -5.77 -19.92 4.66
C LYS A 43 -6.98 -19.11 4.19
N ASN A 44 -7.59 -18.35 5.09
CA ASN A 44 -8.81 -17.59 4.80
C ASN A 44 -8.56 -16.09 4.97
N VAL A 45 -8.50 -15.38 3.86
CA VAL A 45 -8.01 -14.01 3.83
C VAL A 45 -9.14 -13.03 3.56
N LEU A 46 -9.19 -11.95 4.35
CA LEU A 46 -9.88 -10.72 4.02
C LEU A 46 -8.85 -9.72 3.51
N THR A 47 -9.00 -9.22 2.29
CA THR A 47 -8.16 -8.12 1.78
C THR A 47 -8.85 -6.79 1.98
N VAL A 48 -8.13 -5.80 2.51
CA VAL A 48 -8.60 -4.43 2.75
C VAL A 48 -7.89 -3.49 1.79
N GLY A 49 -8.63 -2.92 0.86
CA GLY A 49 -8.16 -2.07 -0.24
C GLY A 49 -8.24 -2.74 -1.60
N ALA A 50 -9.06 -2.17 -2.50
CA ALA A 50 -9.28 -2.64 -3.88
C ALA A 50 -8.46 -1.84 -4.89
N GLY A 51 -7.19 -1.57 -4.58
CA GLY A 51 -6.19 -1.04 -5.49
C GLY A 51 -5.38 -2.14 -6.19
N ASN A 52 -4.38 -1.76 -6.99
CA ASN A 52 -3.51 -2.71 -7.71
C ASN A 52 -2.88 -3.75 -6.78
N ILE A 53 -2.35 -3.33 -5.63
CA ILE A 53 -1.69 -4.23 -4.67
C ILE A 53 -2.71 -5.20 -4.06
N GLY A 54 -3.91 -4.73 -3.70
CA GLY A 54 -4.97 -5.58 -3.18
C GLY A 54 -5.37 -6.68 -4.15
N TYR A 55 -5.51 -6.34 -5.43
CA TYR A 55 -5.81 -7.32 -6.47
C TYR A 55 -4.66 -8.31 -6.71
N LEU A 56 -3.42 -7.80 -6.81
CA LEU A 56 -2.25 -8.64 -7.06
C LEU A 56 -2.01 -9.63 -5.92
N THR A 57 -2.04 -9.15 -4.68
CA THR A 57 -1.84 -10.02 -3.51
C THR A 57 -2.96 -11.04 -3.37
N SER A 58 -4.21 -10.64 -3.59
CA SER A 58 -5.36 -11.55 -3.57
C SER A 58 -5.25 -12.64 -4.65
N TYR A 59 -4.85 -12.27 -5.85
CA TYR A 59 -4.61 -13.23 -6.93
C TYR A 59 -3.49 -14.21 -6.58
N GLN A 60 -2.36 -13.71 -6.08
CA GLN A 60 -1.21 -14.55 -5.68
C GLN A 60 -1.56 -15.49 -4.51
N LEU A 61 -2.31 -15.00 -3.51
CA LEU A 61 -2.79 -15.81 -2.39
C LEU A 61 -3.64 -17.00 -2.87
N MET A 62 -4.55 -16.76 -3.82
CA MET A 62 -5.36 -17.83 -4.42
C MET A 62 -4.49 -18.84 -5.18
N GLN A 63 -3.47 -18.39 -5.90
CA GLN A 63 -2.52 -19.27 -6.59
C GLN A 63 -1.68 -20.11 -5.61
N ALA A 64 -1.35 -19.53 -4.45
CA ALA A 64 -0.60 -20.21 -3.39
C ALA A 64 -1.47 -21.17 -2.54
N GLY A 65 -2.79 -21.26 -2.82
CA GLY A 65 -3.71 -22.18 -2.15
C GLY A 65 -4.43 -21.58 -0.95
N ALA A 66 -4.35 -20.28 -0.69
CA ALA A 66 -5.21 -19.59 0.26
C ALA A 66 -6.58 -19.30 -0.39
N HIS A 67 -7.58 -19.01 0.43
CA HIS A 67 -8.91 -18.63 0.01
C HIS A 67 -9.20 -17.17 0.39
N VAL A 68 -9.24 -16.29 -0.58
CA VAL A 68 -9.62 -14.88 -0.36
C VAL A 68 -11.14 -14.79 -0.30
N LYS A 69 -11.67 -14.55 0.89
CA LYS A 69 -13.12 -14.50 1.18
C LYS A 69 -13.80 -13.27 0.58
N ALA A 70 -13.13 -12.13 0.65
CA ALA A 70 -13.58 -10.87 0.08
C ALA A 70 -12.44 -9.87 -0.04
N ILE A 71 -12.64 -8.86 -0.87
CA ILE A 71 -11.88 -7.61 -0.90
C ILE A 71 -12.85 -6.50 -0.51
N ILE A 72 -12.51 -5.69 0.49
CA ILE A 72 -13.30 -4.51 0.87
C ILE A 72 -12.57 -3.23 0.46
N GLU A 73 -13.32 -2.20 0.13
CA GLU A 73 -12.83 -0.89 -0.30
C GLU A 73 -13.67 0.23 0.30
N GLY A 74 -13.04 1.19 0.96
CA GLY A 74 -13.72 2.33 1.58
C GLY A 74 -14.27 3.34 0.57
N MET A 75 -13.68 3.40 -0.63
CA MET A 75 -14.18 4.26 -1.69
C MET A 75 -15.44 3.67 -2.32
N PRO A 76 -16.33 4.52 -2.90
CA PRO A 76 -17.53 4.06 -3.60
C PRO A 76 -17.25 3.36 -4.94
N LYS A 77 -16.01 3.47 -5.41
CA LYS A 77 -15.52 2.82 -6.63
C LYS A 77 -14.19 2.13 -6.35
N GLU A 78 -13.98 1.00 -7.00
CA GLU A 78 -12.70 0.30 -7.00
C GLU A 78 -11.60 1.17 -7.60
N GLY A 79 -10.40 1.06 -7.04
CA GLY A 79 -9.19 1.62 -7.60
C GLY A 79 -8.46 0.61 -8.51
N GLY A 80 -7.25 0.99 -8.93
CA GLY A 80 -6.36 0.11 -9.69
C GLY A 80 -6.74 -0.08 -11.17
N PHE A 81 -5.95 -0.90 -11.85
CA PHE A 81 -6.13 -1.15 -13.27
C PHE A 81 -7.21 -2.21 -13.53
N PRO A 82 -8.09 -2.02 -14.53
CA PRO A 82 -9.15 -2.99 -14.86
C PRO A 82 -8.63 -4.40 -15.11
N VAL A 83 -7.43 -4.55 -15.66
CA VAL A 83 -6.82 -5.86 -15.90
C VAL A 83 -6.59 -6.64 -14.60
N GLN A 84 -6.22 -5.99 -13.53
CA GLN A 84 -6.01 -6.62 -12.22
C GLN A 84 -7.34 -6.97 -11.55
N ALA A 85 -8.30 -6.05 -11.56
CA ALA A 85 -9.65 -6.28 -11.07
C ALA A 85 -10.32 -7.48 -11.79
N ASN A 86 -10.17 -7.57 -13.11
CA ASN A 86 -10.73 -8.68 -13.90
C ASN A 86 -10.09 -10.04 -13.60
N ARG A 87 -8.81 -10.08 -13.17
CA ARG A 87 -8.19 -11.33 -12.69
C ARG A 87 -8.90 -11.86 -11.45
N VAL A 88 -9.15 -10.97 -10.50
CA VAL A 88 -9.81 -11.31 -9.23
C VAL A 88 -11.27 -11.71 -9.44
N ARG A 89 -11.99 -10.99 -10.31
CA ARG A 89 -13.39 -11.32 -10.65
C ARG A 89 -13.52 -12.70 -11.30
N ARG A 90 -12.56 -13.11 -12.14
CA ARG A 90 -12.52 -14.47 -12.72
C ARG A 90 -12.34 -15.56 -11.68
N LEU A 91 -11.78 -15.26 -10.52
CA LEU A 91 -11.68 -16.17 -9.38
C LEU A 91 -12.93 -16.10 -8.47
N ALA A 92 -13.97 -15.37 -8.88
CA ALA A 92 -15.20 -15.16 -8.14
C ALA A 92 -14.99 -14.57 -6.71
N ILE A 93 -13.92 -13.79 -6.51
CA ILE A 93 -13.69 -13.10 -5.25
C ILE A 93 -14.63 -11.89 -5.17
N PRO A 94 -15.47 -11.78 -4.13
CA PRO A 94 -16.35 -10.63 -3.94
C PRO A 94 -15.51 -9.34 -3.70
N ILE A 95 -15.88 -8.25 -4.39
CA ILE A 95 -15.34 -6.92 -4.14
C ILE A 95 -16.47 -6.06 -3.61
N MET A 96 -16.31 -5.57 -2.38
CA MET A 96 -17.30 -4.78 -1.66
C MET A 96 -16.77 -3.35 -1.50
N THR A 97 -17.27 -2.43 -2.32
CA THR A 97 -16.98 -0.99 -2.20
C THR A 97 -17.81 -0.34 -1.10
N SER A 98 -17.44 0.87 -0.68
CA SER A 98 -18.07 1.59 0.44
C SER A 98 -18.13 0.76 1.73
N HIS A 99 -17.07 -0.01 2.02
CA HIS A 99 -16.94 -0.80 3.25
C HIS A 99 -15.61 -0.55 3.92
N VAL A 100 -15.64 -0.44 5.24
CA VAL A 100 -14.46 -0.29 6.11
C VAL A 100 -14.36 -1.44 7.09
N LEU A 101 -13.13 -1.74 7.50
CA LEU A 101 -12.83 -2.67 8.58
C LEU A 101 -12.95 -1.93 9.91
N LEU A 102 -13.71 -2.49 10.85
CA LEU A 102 -13.90 -1.92 12.19
C LEU A 102 -13.10 -2.64 13.25
N LYS A 103 -12.97 -3.98 13.10
CA LYS A 103 -12.40 -4.82 14.14
C LYS A 103 -11.88 -6.13 13.59
N ALA A 104 -10.73 -6.59 14.09
CA ALA A 104 -10.33 -7.99 13.98
C ALA A 104 -10.86 -8.77 15.19
N ILE A 105 -11.48 -9.93 14.95
CA ILE A 105 -12.05 -10.78 16.02
C ILE A 105 -10.97 -11.75 16.48
N PRO A 106 -10.50 -11.66 17.74
CA PRO A 106 -9.48 -12.57 18.24
C PRO A 106 -10.00 -14.01 18.39
N ASN A 107 -9.08 -14.97 18.36
CA ASN A 107 -9.34 -16.31 18.87
C ASN A 107 -9.34 -16.30 20.41
N ALA A 108 -9.69 -17.44 21.03
CA ALA A 108 -9.94 -17.52 22.47
C ALA A 108 -8.71 -17.17 23.34
N ASP A 109 -7.51 -17.40 22.83
CA ASP A 109 -6.24 -17.16 23.52
C ASP A 109 -5.50 -15.89 23.06
N HIS A 110 -6.12 -15.11 22.18
CA HIS A 110 -5.55 -13.87 21.58
C HIS A 110 -4.22 -14.07 20.84
N THR A 111 -3.93 -15.28 20.36
CA THR A 111 -2.74 -15.59 19.55
C THR A 111 -2.97 -15.45 18.06
N GLY A 112 -4.19 -15.08 17.63
CA GLY A 112 -4.59 -14.92 16.25
C GLY A 112 -5.99 -14.37 16.12
N ILE A 113 -6.51 -14.37 14.91
CA ILE A 113 -7.87 -13.92 14.61
C ILE A 113 -8.74 -15.06 14.06
N THR A 114 -10.05 -14.95 14.22
CA THR A 114 -11.06 -15.91 13.70
C THR A 114 -12.09 -15.25 12.81
N GLY A 115 -12.04 -13.93 12.67
CA GLY A 115 -13.00 -13.17 11.88
C GLY A 115 -12.69 -11.68 11.83
N ALA A 116 -13.57 -10.95 11.20
CA ALA A 116 -13.51 -9.50 11.10
C ALA A 116 -14.91 -8.88 11.17
N VAL A 117 -15.02 -7.67 11.70
CA VAL A 117 -16.22 -6.85 11.62
C VAL A 117 -15.98 -5.78 10.57
N ILE A 118 -16.86 -5.72 9.57
CA ILE A 118 -16.88 -4.68 8.54
C ILE A 118 -18.19 -3.91 8.63
N ALA A 119 -18.22 -2.69 8.09
CA ALA A 119 -19.45 -1.92 7.95
C ALA A 119 -19.47 -1.15 6.63
N GLU A 120 -20.66 -0.79 6.17
CA GLU A 120 -20.81 0.20 5.11
C GLU A 120 -20.25 1.54 5.58
N CYS A 121 -19.73 2.32 4.65
CA CYS A 121 -19.15 3.63 4.98
C CYS A 121 -19.46 4.70 3.94
N GLU A 122 -19.44 5.93 4.42
CA GLU A 122 -19.41 7.13 3.60
C GLU A 122 -18.22 7.99 4.01
N ASN A 123 -17.36 8.37 3.04
CA ASN A 123 -16.12 9.12 3.29
C ASN A 123 -15.25 8.46 4.39
N PHE A 124 -15.10 7.14 4.33
CA PHE A 124 -14.38 6.29 5.31
C PHE A 124 -14.95 6.29 6.73
N LYS A 125 -16.11 6.89 6.97
CA LYS A 125 -16.82 6.80 8.25
C LYS A 125 -17.85 5.71 8.17
N SER A 126 -17.82 4.79 9.13
CA SER A 126 -18.80 3.70 9.21
C SER A 126 -20.21 4.22 9.42
N ILE A 127 -21.19 3.57 8.79
CA ILE A 127 -22.62 3.84 8.95
C ILE A 127 -23.13 2.92 10.06
N PRO A 128 -23.58 3.45 11.22
CA PRO A 128 -24.09 2.64 12.32
C PRO A 128 -25.26 1.75 11.91
N GLY A 129 -25.26 0.50 12.40
CA GLY A 129 -26.30 -0.49 12.10
C GLY A 129 -26.09 -1.27 10.82
N THR A 130 -24.96 -1.06 10.12
CA THR A 130 -24.59 -1.82 8.92
C THR A 130 -23.47 -2.83 9.17
N GLU A 131 -23.09 -3.01 10.44
CA GLU A 131 -22.01 -3.90 10.84
C GLU A 131 -22.30 -5.34 10.45
N ARG A 132 -21.31 -6.00 9.87
CA ARG A 132 -21.36 -7.42 9.48
C ARG A 132 -20.15 -8.16 10.02
N ILE A 133 -20.38 -9.34 10.55
CA ILE A 133 -19.33 -10.25 10.99
C ILE A 133 -18.97 -11.18 9.82
N LEU A 134 -17.70 -11.18 9.45
CA LEU A 134 -17.11 -12.15 8.54
C LEU A 134 -16.38 -13.21 9.38
N ASN A 135 -16.97 -14.38 9.50
CA ASN A 135 -16.39 -15.48 10.25
C ASN A 135 -15.38 -16.29 9.43
N GLY A 136 -14.49 -16.98 10.13
CA GLY A 136 -13.50 -17.86 9.51
C GLY A 136 -12.44 -17.10 8.70
N ILE A 137 -12.09 -15.89 9.11
CA ILE A 137 -10.95 -15.12 8.61
C ILE A 137 -9.79 -15.35 9.57
N ASP A 138 -8.70 -15.86 9.07
CA ASP A 138 -7.47 -16.08 9.82
C ASP A 138 -6.33 -15.14 9.41
N VAL A 139 -6.52 -14.39 8.29
CA VAL A 139 -5.61 -13.31 7.85
C VAL A 139 -6.39 -12.11 7.35
N ILE A 140 -6.01 -10.93 7.82
CA ILE A 140 -6.41 -9.64 7.25
C ILE A 140 -5.19 -9.07 6.52
N ASN A 141 -5.30 -8.92 5.20
CA ASN A 141 -4.27 -8.39 4.31
C ASN A 141 -4.56 -6.92 4.02
N ILE A 142 -3.79 -6.02 4.65
CA ILE A 142 -3.98 -4.56 4.54
C ILE A 142 -3.26 -4.03 3.30
N CYS A 143 -4.03 -3.52 2.34
CA CYS A 143 -3.59 -3.00 1.04
C CYS A 143 -4.06 -1.55 0.81
N THR A 144 -4.11 -0.75 1.85
CA THR A 144 -4.71 0.60 1.89
C THR A 144 -3.79 1.72 1.40
N GLY A 145 -2.68 1.37 0.77
CA GLY A 145 -1.72 2.31 0.20
C GLY A 145 -0.45 2.46 1.00
N LEU A 146 0.32 3.48 0.66
CA LEU A 146 1.64 3.76 1.19
C LEU A 146 1.71 5.20 1.70
N ILE A 147 2.68 5.47 2.58
CA ILE A 147 3.05 6.80 3.06
C ILE A 147 4.53 7.03 2.72
N PRO A 148 4.93 8.19 2.17
CA PRO A 148 6.32 8.52 1.96
C PRO A 148 7.13 8.44 3.27
N ASP A 149 8.23 7.70 3.26
CA ASP A 149 9.18 7.69 4.39
C ASP A 149 10.11 8.90 4.27
N ASN A 150 9.63 10.05 4.72
CA ASN A 150 10.31 11.33 4.57
C ASN A 150 10.92 11.88 5.87
N GLN A 151 10.95 11.10 6.95
CA GLN A 151 11.48 11.57 8.24
C GLN A 151 12.96 11.99 8.15
N LEU A 152 13.76 11.21 7.41
CA LEU A 152 15.16 11.52 7.18
C LEU A 152 15.34 12.79 6.32
N LEU A 153 14.44 13.00 5.36
CA LEU A 153 14.41 14.23 4.54
C LEU A 153 14.18 15.46 5.41
N MET A 154 13.20 15.41 6.32
CA MET A 154 12.91 16.53 7.22
C MET A 154 14.09 16.85 8.14
N LYS A 155 14.72 15.83 8.72
CA LYS A 155 15.92 15.99 9.53
C LYS A 155 17.12 16.46 8.70
N GLY A 156 17.30 15.92 7.52
CA GLY A 156 18.35 16.28 6.58
C GLY A 156 18.27 17.74 6.13
N LYS A 157 17.09 18.24 5.84
CA LYS A 157 16.88 19.65 5.48
C LYS A 157 17.29 20.61 6.60
N ALA A 158 17.12 20.24 7.86
CA ALA A 158 17.55 21.07 8.99
C ALA A 158 19.09 21.22 9.06
N VAL A 159 19.85 20.25 8.53
CA VAL A 159 21.32 20.23 8.58
C VAL A 159 21.94 20.71 7.28
N PHE A 160 21.41 20.29 6.14
CA PHE A 160 21.99 20.52 4.80
C PHE A 160 21.26 21.63 4.02
N GLY A 161 20.14 22.18 4.54
CA GLY A 161 19.39 23.23 3.85
C GLY A 161 18.97 22.81 2.45
N ASP A 162 19.25 23.66 1.46
CA ASP A 162 18.92 23.44 0.05
C ASP A 162 19.75 22.34 -0.61
N HIS A 163 20.85 21.91 0.02
CA HIS A 163 21.65 20.76 -0.45
C HIS A 163 21.10 19.39 0.02
N CYS A 164 19.86 19.36 0.54
CA CYS A 164 19.16 18.13 0.90
C CYS A 164 18.04 17.85 -0.11
N TYR A 165 18.26 16.84 -0.92
CA TYR A 165 17.36 16.39 -1.99
C TYR A 165 16.64 15.10 -1.61
N ALA A 166 15.54 14.83 -2.29
CA ALA A 166 14.86 13.53 -2.13
C ALA A 166 14.41 12.99 -3.50
N ALA A 167 14.36 11.67 -3.61
CA ALA A 167 13.99 10.96 -4.83
C ALA A 167 13.01 9.81 -4.55
N GLY A 168 12.26 9.41 -5.58
CA GLY A 168 11.34 8.29 -5.53
C GLY A 168 10.16 8.50 -4.59
N ASP A 169 9.70 7.41 -3.98
CA ASP A 169 8.52 7.39 -3.11
C ASP A 169 8.72 8.12 -1.77
N ALA A 170 9.95 8.46 -1.40
CA ALA A 170 10.22 9.33 -0.25
C ALA A 170 9.64 10.75 -0.43
N VAL A 171 9.35 11.15 -1.67
CA VAL A 171 8.71 12.43 -2.01
C VAL A 171 7.22 12.26 -2.27
N ARG A 172 6.88 11.32 -3.16
CA ARG A 172 5.50 11.06 -3.57
C ARG A 172 5.39 9.63 -4.08
N ILE A 173 4.39 8.93 -3.59
CA ILE A 173 4.09 7.56 -4.02
C ILE A 173 3.76 7.54 -5.52
N GLY A 174 4.38 6.61 -6.22
CA GLY A 174 4.15 6.39 -7.63
C GLY A 174 4.50 4.97 -8.05
N GLU A 175 4.48 4.74 -9.35
CA GLU A 175 4.93 3.46 -9.92
C GLU A 175 6.45 3.46 -10.11
N GLY A 176 7.04 2.29 -10.41
CA GLY A 176 8.49 2.15 -10.57
C GLY A 176 9.09 3.11 -11.57
N THR A 177 8.40 3.37 -12.69
CA THR A 177 8.81 4.37 -13.69
C THR A 177 8.88 5.77 -13.08
N SER A 178 7.90 6.17 -12.30
CA SER A 178 7.89 7.45 -11.59
C SER A 178 9.08 7.58 -10.64
N ALA A 179 9.42 6.53 -9.91
CA ALA A 179 10.57 6.54 -8.99
C ALA A 179 11.89 6.74 -9.75
N VAL A 180 12.07 6.08 -10.90
CA VAL A 180 13.24 6.26 -11.77
C VAL A 180 13.33 7.68 -12.31
N LEU A 181 12.22 8.23 -12.81
CA LEU A 181 12.17 9.60 -13.36
C LEU A 181 12.49 10.64 -12.28
N ARG A 182 12.00 10.47 -11.05
CA ARG A 182 12.35 11.34 -9.92
C ARG A 182 13.83 11.26 -9.56
N GLY A 183 14.42 10.06 -9.59
CA GLY A 183 15.86 9.90 -9.40
C GLY A 183 16.67 10.68 -10.45
N LYS A 184 16.27 10.59 -11.72
CA LYS A 184 16.87 11.37 -12.80
C LYS A 184 16.71 12.87 -12.59
N GLN A 185 15.50 13.34 -12.26
CA GLN A 185 15.23 14.74 -11.98
C GLN A 185 16.11 15.26 -10.84
N THR A 186 16.16 14.55 -9.72
CA THR A 186 17.00 14.92 -8.56
C THR A 186 18.48 15.00 -8.95
N ALA A 187 18.98 14.07 -9.77
CA ALA A 187 20.35 14.11 -10.26
C ALA A 187 20.63 15.35 -11.12
N ILE A 188 19.69 15.72 -12.00
CA ILE A 188 19.79 16.93 -12.83
C ILE A 188 19.80 18.19 -11.95
N GLU A 189 18.92 18.29 -10.96
CA GLU A 189 18.86 19.40 -10.01
C GLU A 189 20.19 19.57 -9.26
N ILE A 190 20.80 18.49 -8.79
CA ILE A 190 22.12 18.51 -8.12
C ILE A 190 23.21 18.95 -9.09
N LEU A 191 23.22 18.47 -10.33
CA LEU A 191 24.19 18.88 -11.34
C LEU A 191 24.08 20.37 -11.66
N MET A 192 22.87 20.91 -11.77
CA MET A 192 22.64 22.35 -11.97
C MET A 192 23.16 23.17 -10.78
N ASP A 193 22.93 22.71 -9.56
CA ASP A 193 23.39 23.35 -8.32
C ASP A 193 24.93 23.31 -8.21
N LEU A 194 25.56 22.27 -8.74
CA LEU A 194 27.04 22.18 -8.89
C LEU A 194 27.60 23.03 -10.00
N GLY A 195 26.78 23.76 -10.77
CA GLY A 195 27.21 24.56 -11.88
C GLY A 195 27.57 23.77 -13.15
N ALA A 196 27.16 22.50 -13.23
CA ALA A 196 27.38 21.71 -14.43
C ALA A 196 26.47 22.19 -15.57
N ARG A 197 26.99 22.10 -16.81
CA ARG A 197 26.19 22.40 -18.00
C ARG A 197 25.22 21.23 -18.25
N VAL A 198 24.02 21.33 -17.72
CA VAL A 198 22.90 20.41 -17.99
C VAL A 198 21.91 21.14 -18.91
N SER A 199 21.40 20.46 -19.93
CA SER A 199 20.38 21.01 -20.81
C SER A 199 19.08 21.19 -20.06
N TYR A 200 18.47 22.37 -20.16
CA TYR A 200 17.11 22.59 -19.61
C TYR A 200 16.08 21.71 -20.33
N ASP A 201 16.33 21.30 -21.57
CA ASP A 201 15.50 20.39 -22.32
C ASP A 201 15.51 18.99 -21.69
N ASP A 202 16.65 18.51 -21.17
CA ASP A 202 16.73 17.23 -20.44
C ASP A 202 15.87 17.27 -19.18
N TYR A 203 15.87 18.37 -18.44
CA TYR A 203 15.01 18.58 -17.29
C TYR A 203 13.53 18.59 -17.67
N LEU A 204 13.16 19.29 -18.74
CA LEU A 204 11.79 19.36 -19.23
C LEU A 204 11.27 18.02 -19.74
N VAL A 205 12.11 17.21 -20.41
CA VAL A 205 11.72 15.87 -20.85
C VAL A 205 11.37 15.01 -19.65
N VAL A 206 12.25 14.97 -18.65
CA VAL A 206 12.00 14.18 -17.43
C VAL A 206 10.77 14.69 -16.68
N SER A 207 10.57 16.01 -16.56
CA SER A 207 9.41 16.57 -15.84
C SER A 207 8.09 16.38 -16.59
N LYS A 208 8.08 16.35 -17.92
CA LYS A 208 6.87 16.09 -18.74
C LYS A 208 6.46 14.62 -18.71
N GLU A 209 7.41 13.69 -18.70
CA GLU A 209 7.13 12.26 -18.55
C GLU A 209 6.54 11.91 -17.17
N TYR A 210 6.58 12.87 -16.25
CA TYR A 210 6.23 12.73 -14.86
C TYR A 210 4.79 13.19 -14.51
N ILE A 211 4.17 14.00 -15.35
CA ILE A 211 2.79 14.49 -15.22
C ILE A 211 1.82 13.52 -15.86
#